data_a691758b1f756ba479f2069c3123063c
#
_entry.id   a691758b1f756ba479f2069c3123063c
#
_cell.length_a   1.000
_cell.length_b   1.000
_cell.length_c   1.000
_cell.angle_alpha   90.00
_cell.angle_beta   90.00
_cell.angle_gamma   90.00
#
_symmetry.space_group_name_H-M   'P 1'
#
loop_
_entity.id
_entity.type
_entity.pdbx_description
1 polymer ?
#
loop_
_entity_poly.entity_id
_entity_poly.type
_entity_poly.pdbx_seq_one_letter_code
_entity_poly.pdbx_strand_id
1 'polypeptide(L)'
;MRKIPETFEKVIKDDSINDLSFNIMPKKNVREKLFIKEYRCAKNYIEVEFSREYYTDMINSPSHLIFLSPLIQCQKLLYVYFCYYKKIEYSPDDERFKIWPTSFNIRLPELVKQEKSLVQRFWVNGIKQLPDGNWFVKCETQIGAIKMTGDALVIPVEK
;
A
#
# COMPACT_ATOMS: atom_id res chain seq x y z
N MET A 1 1.74 20.83 -1.94
CA MET A 1 1.57 19.86 -0.84
C MET A 1 0.22 19.17 -0.96
N ARG A 2 0.22 17.87 -0.86
CA ARG A 2 -1.02 17.09 -0.88
C ARG A 2 -1.79 17.27 0.44
N LYS A 3 -3.10 17.43 0.33
CA LYS A 3 -3.95 17.60 1.50
C LYS A 3 -4.22 16.25 2.17
N ILE A 4 -4.05 16.21 3.48
CA ILE A 4 -4.41 15.07 4.32
C ILE A 4 -5.79 15.37 4.92
N PRO A 5 -6.76 14.45 4.83
CA PRO A 5 -8.07 14.66 5.42
C PRO A 5 -7.99 14.89 6.93
N GLU A 6 -8.81 15.78 7.45
CA GLU A 6 -8.93 16.01 8.90
C GLU A 6 -9.77 14.95 9.59
N THR A 7 -10.71 14.36 8.86
CA THR A 7 -11.62 13.32 9.35
C THR A 7 -11.70 12.17 8.37
N PHE A 8 -12.03 10.99 8.85
CA PHE A 8 -12.17 9.78 8.05
C PHE A 8 -13.62 9.29 8.09
N GLU A 9 -14.15 8.92 6.92
CA GLU A 9 -15.50 8.40 6.81
C GLU A 9 -15.61 6.96 7.27
N LYS A 10 -14.52 6.19 7.16
CA LYS A 10 -14.50 4.78 7.55
C LYS A 10 -13.13 4.39 8.10
N VAL A 11 -13.13 3.62 9.18
CA VAL A 11 -11.93 3.01 9.76
C VAL A 11 -12.13 1.50 9.75
N ILE A 12 -11.17 0.78 9.18
CA ILE A 12 -11.19 -0.68 9.07
C ILE A 12 -10.02 -1.23 9.88
N LYS A 13 -10.33 -1.95 10.95
CA LYS A 13 -9.33 -2.63 11.76
C LYS A 13 -8.80 -3.84 10.99
N ASP A 14 -7.49 -4.02 11.05
CA ASP A 14 -6.82 -5.15 10.43
C ASP A 14 -5.63 -5.52 11.31
N ASP A 15 -5.45 -6.79 11.59
CA ASP A 15 -4.32 -7.32 12.36
C ASP A 15 -3.45 -8.27 11.53
N SER A 16 -3.56 -8.16 10.21
CA SER A 16 -2.78 -8.99 9.30
C SER A 16 -1.30 -8.67 9.36
N ILE A 17 -0.48 -9.66 8.99
CA ILE A 17 0.97 -9.54 8.89
C ILE A 17 1.36 -9.75 7.43
N ASN A 18 2.03 -8.76 6.85
CA ASN A 18 2.63 -8.88 5.53
C ASN A 18 4.11 -9.25 5.71
N ASP A 19 4.53 -10.35 5.13
CA ASP A 19 5.88 -10.91 5.28
C ASP A 19 6.55 -10.91 3.91
N LEU A 20 7.64 -10.16 3.77
CA LEU A 20 8.44 -10.10 2.56
C LEU A 20 9.83 -10.65 2.85
N SER A 21 10.25 -11.63 2.07
CA SER A 21 11.56 -12.26 2.21
C SER A 21 12.18 -12.49 0.84
N PHE A 22 13.44 -12.10 0.67
CA PHE A 22 14.17 -12.33 -0.58
C PHE A 22 15.69 -12.33 -0.33
N ASN A 23 16.43 -12.86 -1.29
CA ASN A 23 17.90 -12.85 -1.26
C ASN A 23 18.41 -11.76 -2.22
N ILE A 24 19.14 -10.79 -1.67
CA ILE A 24 19.85 -9.79 -2.50
C ILE A 24 21.09 -10.40 -3.11
N MET A 25 21.78 -11.24 -2.32
CA MET A 25 22.95 -11.99 -2.74
C MET A 25 22.76 -13.46 -2.37
N PRO A 26 23.46 -14.40 -3.02
CA PRO A 26 23.39 -15.80 -2.59
C PRO A 26 23.68 -15.93 -1.09
N LYS A 27 22.81 -16.59 -0.35
CA LYS A 27 22.90 -16.80 1.11
C LYS A 27 22.81 -15.52 1.94
N LYS A 28 22.34 -14.39 1.37
CA LYS A 28 22.11 -13.15 2.10
C LYS A 28 20.64 -12.76 2.00
N ASN A 29 19.90 -13.08 3.05
CA ASN A 29 18.47 -12.86 3.13
C ASN A 29 18.15 -11.45 3.65
N VAL A 30 17.10 -10.86 3.09
CA VAL A 30 16.46 -9.67 3.62
C VAL A 30 15.00 -10.02 3.86
N ARG A 31 14.52 -9.75 5.06
CA ARG A 31 13.14 -10.02 5.46
C ARG A 31 12.56 -8.84 6.19
N GLU A 32 11.35 -8.48 5.83
CA GLU A 32 10.59 -7.44 6.52
C GLU A 32 9.18 -7.90 6.78
N LYS A 33 8.72 -7.74 8.02
CA LYS A 33 7.34 -7.97 8.42
C LYS A 33 6.66 -6.65 8.69
N LEU A 34 5.47 -6.46 8.13
CA LEU A 34 4.61 -5.34 8.42
C LEU A 34 3.42 -5.83 9.23
N PHE A 35 3.23 -5.24 10.40
CA PHE A 35 2.11 -5.53 11.31
C PHE A 35 1.06 -4.45 11.11
N ILE A 36 0.00 -4.80 10.38
CA ILE A 36 -1.04 -3.84 10.03
C ILE A 36 -1.94 -3.59 11.25
N LYS A 37 -2.31 -2.34 11.45
CA LYS A 37 -3.21 -1.95 12.52
C LYS A 37 -4.59 -1.58 12.00
N GLU A 38 -4.66 -0.64 11.08
CA GLU A 38 -5.94 -0.19 10.55
C GLU A 38 -5.77 0.58 9.25
N TYR A 39 -6.86 0.61 8.46
CA TYR A 39 -7.02 1.47 7.30
C TYR A 39 -8.02 2.58 7.64
N ARG A 40 -7.74 3.80 7.16
CA ARG A 40 -8.63 4.95 7.34
C ARG A 40 -8.96 5.54 5.98
N CYS A 41 -10.24 5.62 5.65
CA CYS A 41 -10.73 6.02 4.33
C CYS A 41 -11.44 7.37 4.39
N ALA A 42 -11.21 8.17 3.37
CA ALA A 42 -11.93 9.40 3.09
C ALA A 42 -12.08 9.54 1.57
N LYS A 43 -12.78 10.56 1.12
CA LYS A 43 -12.96 10.79 -0.32
C LYS A 43 -11.61 10.95 -1.01
N ASN A 44 -11.34 10.13 -2.03
CA ASN A 44 -10.11 10.12 -2.82
C ASN A 44 -8.85 9.90 -1.98
N TYR A 45 -8.98 9.20 -0.85
CA TYR A 45 -7.88 9.02 0.09
C TYR A 45 -8.04 7.77 0.94
N ILE A 46 -6.93 7.08 1.17
CA ILE A 46 -6.83 6.02 2.16
C ILE A 46 -5.43 6.05 2.77
N GLU A 47 -5.34 5.72 4.03
CA GLU A 47 -4.06 5.51 4.69
C GLU A 47 -4.07 4.23 5.50
N VAL A 48 -2.90 3.67 5.73
CA VAL A 48 -2.71 2.50 6.59
C VAL A 48 -1.68 2.82 7.65
N GLU A 49 -2.01 2.46 8.88
CA GLU A 49 -1.07 2.52 10.01
C GLU A 49 -0.51 1.12 10.26
N PHE A 50 0.81 1.02 10.42
CA PHE A 50 1.49 -0.26 10.64
C PHE A 50 2.79 -0.06 11.40
N SER A 51 3.31 -1.17 11.94
CA SER A 51 4.66 -1.27 12.50
C SER A 51 5.45 -2.28 11.68
N ARG A 52 6.76 -2.26 11.77
CA ARG A 52 7.61 -3.15 10.97
C ARG A 52 8.75 -3.74 11.79
N GLU A 53 9.21 -4.90 11.35
CA GLU A 53 10.43 -5.55 11.81
C GLU A 53 11.28 -5.91 10.60
N TYR A 54 12.59 -5.64 10.69
CA TYR A 54 13.55 -5.85 9.62
C TYR A 54 14.62 -6.83 10.07
N TYR A 55 14.92 -7.80 9.22
CA TYR A 55 15.93 -8.82 9.48
C TYR A 55 16.85 -8.96 8.25
N THR A 56 18.14 -9.07 8.47
CA THR A 56 19.09 -9.37 7.41
C THR A 56 20.35 -9.99 7.96
N ASP A 57 20.97 -10.89 7.18
CA ASP A 57 22.33 -11.39 7.39
C ASP A 57 23.39 -10.60 6.62
N MET A 58 22.98 -9.52 5.96
CA MET A 58 23.92 -8.61 5.31
C MET A 58 24.69 -7.80 6.36
N ILE A 59 26.00 -7.63 6.15
CA ILE A 59 26.88 -6.91 7.06
C ILE A 59 26.60 -5.40 6.98
N ASN A 60 26.49 -4.76 8.16
CA ASN A 60 26.32 -3.30 8.28
C ASN A 60 25.13 -2.72 7.51
N SER A 61 24.05 -3.51 7.34
CA SER A 61 22.84 -3.03 6.74
C SER A 61 21.95 -2.40 7.82
N PRO A 62 21.65 -1.09 7.74
CA PRO A 62 20.76 -0.46 8.73
C PRO A 62 19.32 -0.95 8.57
N SER A 63 18.61 -1.04 9.68
CA SER A 63 17.18 -1.29 9.64
C SER A 63 16.48 -0.14 8.93
N HIS A 64 15.81 -0.43 7.83
CA HIS A 64 15.06 0.55 7.05
C HIS A 64 13.91 -0.13 6.33
N LEU A 65 12.89 0.66 6.01
CA LEU A 65 11.76 0.18 5.24
C LEU A 65 12.22 -0.20 3.82
N ILE A 66 12.00 -1.44 3.45
CA ILE A 66 12.32 -1.93 2.10
C ILE A 66 11.31 -1.33 1.13
N PHE A 67 11.77 -0.74 0.01
CA PHE A 67 10.90 -0.05 -0.94
C PHE A 67 9.82 -0.97 -1.53
N LEU A 68 10.06 -2.28 -1.59
CA LEU A 68 9.07 -3.25 -2.07
C LEU A 68 7.87 -3.36 -1.12
N SER A 69 8.05 -3.17 0.17
CA SER A 69 6.96 -3.25 1.15
C SER A 69 5.87 -2.20 0.89
N PRO A 70 6.17 -0.89 0.81
CA PRO A 70 5.15 0.08 0.47
C PRO A 70 4.62 -0.07 -0.96
N LEU A 71 5.41 -0.59 -1.89
CA LEU A 71 4.97 -0.86 -3.25
C LEU A 71 3.89 -1.95 -3.28
N ILE A 72 4.13 -3.07 -2.60
CA ILE A 72 3.14 -4.14 -2.47
C ILE A 72 1.91 -3.64 -1.69
N GLN A 73 2.13 -2.83 -0.66
CA GLN A 73 1.05 -2.29 0.15
C GLN A 73 0.12 -1.35 -0.64
N CYS A 74 0.63 -0.71 -1.71
CA CYS A 74 -0.20 0.08 -2.61
C CYS A 74 -1.33 -0.74 -3.23
N GLN A 75 -1.08 -1.98 -3.60
CA GLN A 75 -2.13 -2.85 -4.15
C GLN A 75 -3.22 -3.10 -3.12
N LYS A 76 -2.83 -3.38 -1.88
CA LYS A 76 -3.77 -3.58 -0.78
C LYS A 76 -4.56 -2.30 -0.48
N LEU A 77 -3.90 -1.17 -0.44
CA LEU A 77 -4.54 0.13 -0.21
C LEU A 77 -5.59 0.42 -1.28
N LEU A 78 -5.25 0.20 -2.54
CA LEU A 78 -6.19 0.42 -3.64
C LEU A 78 -7.36 -0.56 -3.58
N TYR A 79 -7.12 -1.82 -3.21
CA TYR A 79 -8.16 -2.81 -3.02
C TYR A 79 -9.15 -2.38 -1.93
N VAL A 80 -8.65 -2.04 -0.76
CA VAL A 80 -9.50 -1.62 0.37
C VAL A 80 -10.26 -0.33 0.03
N TYR A 81 -9.58 0.61 -0.63
CA TYR A 81 -10.23 1.84 -1.09
C TYR A 81 -11.37 1.55 -2.06
N PHE A 82 -11.20 0.62 -3.00
CA PHE A 82 -12.26 0.27 -3.93
C PHE A 82 -13.46 -0.39 -3.26
N CYS A 83 -13.25 -1.18 -2.23
CA CYS A 83 -14.34 -1.68 -1.40
C CYS A 83 -15.12 -0.51 -0.78
N TYR A 84 -14.41 0.45 -0.20
CA TYR A 84 -15.02 1.66 0.35
C TYR A 84 -15.75 2.48 -0.74
N TYR A 85 -15.09 2.69 -1.87
CA TYR A 85 -15.63 3.47 -2.99
C TYR A 85 -16.92 2.85 -3.56
N LYS A 86 -16.96 1.53 -3.66
CA LYS A 86 -18.14 0.80 -4.16
C LYS A 86 -19.13 0.43 -3.06
N LYS A 87 -18.90 0.88 -1.82
CA LYS A 87 -19.75 0.58 -0.66
C LYS A 87 -19.90 -0.91 -0.39
N ILE A 88 -18.81 -1.64 -0.55
CA ILE A 88 -18.70 -3.06 -0.27
C ILE A 88 -17.92 -3.20 1.03
N GLU A 89 -18.39 -4.03 1.95
CA GLU A 89 -17.63 -4.31 3.17
C GLU A 89 -16.38 -5.12 2.82
N TYR A 90 -15.21 -4.63 3.28
CA TYR A 90 -13.96 -5.34 3.08
C TYR A 90 -13.92 -6.62 3.93
N SER A 91 -13.58 -7.74 3.29
CA SER A 91 -13.32 -9.02 3.96
C SER A 91 -12.07 -9.66 3.36
N PRO A 92 -11.11 -10.12 4.19
CA PRO A 92 -9.92 -10.80 3.67
C PRO A 92 -10.21 -12.13 2.97
N ASP A 93 -11.41 -12.70 3.20
CA ASP A 93 -11.80 -14.00 2.64
C ASP A 93 -12.59 -13.88 1.34
N ASP A 94 -12.91 -12.67 0.90
CA ASP A 94 -13.76 -12.44 -0.27
C ASP A 94 -13.02 -11.59 -1.31
N GLU A 95 -12.60 -12.22 -2.39
CA GLU A 95 -11.91 -11.55 -3.49
C GLU A 95 -12.92 -10.87 -4.41
N ARG A 96 -12.96 -9.53 -4.37
CA ARG A 96 -13.90 -8.71 -5.16
C ARG A 96 -13.25 -8.07 -6.36
N PHE A 97 -11.96 -7.79 -6.31
CA PHE A 97 -11.22 -7.08 -7.35
C PHE A 97 -9.84 -7.68 -7.52
N LYS A 98 -9.30 -7.55 -8.74
CA LYS A 98 -7.87 -7.74 -9.02
C LYS A 98 -7.25 -6.37 -9.27
N ILE A 99 -6.07 -6.14 -8.74
CA ILE A 99 -5.33 -4.90 -8.92
C ILE A 99 -4.13 -5.20 -9.80
N TRP A 100 -4.09 -4.58 -10.97
CA TRP A 100 -2.97 -4.72 -11.91
C TRP A 100 -2.26 -3.38 -12.06
N PRO A 101 -1.10 -3.19 -11.44
CA PRO A 101 -0.29 -2.01 -11.67
C PRO A 101 0.16 -1.95 -13.14
N THR A 102 0.06 -0.77 -13.74
CA THR A 102 0.43 -0.54 -15.14
C THR A 102 1.64 0.37 -15.28
N SER A 103 1.90 1.22 -14.30
CA SER A 103 3.10 2.05 -14.29
C SER A 103 3.47 2.45 -12.87
N PHE A 104 4.77 2.66 -12.64
CA PHE A 104 5.31 3.16 -11.38
C PHE A 104 6.42 4.16 -11.60
N ASN A 105 6.45 5.18 -10.76
CA ASN A 105 7.58 6.06 -10.57
C ASN A 105 7.84 6.15 -9.06
N ILE A 106 9.05 5.79 -8.64
CA ILE A 106 9.41 5.71 -7.23
C ILE A 106 10.61 6.63 -6.98
N ARG A 107 10.54 7.44 -5.92
CA ARG A 107 11.64 8.27 -5.44
C ARG A 107 11.99 7.89 -4.02
N LEU A 108 13.26 7.60 -3.79
CA LEU A 108 13.81 7.11 -2.52
C LEU A 108 14.95 8.06 -2.08
N PRO A 109 14.65 9.32 -1.71
CA PRO A 109 15.69 10.27 -1.40
C PRO A 109 16.46 9.94 -0.11
N GLU A 110 15.81 9.23 0.82
CA GLU A 110 16.44 8.81 2.07
C GLU A 110 15.74 7.58 2.64
N LEU A 111 16.44 6.90 3.56
CA LEU A 111 15.91 5.69 4.20
C LEU A 111 14.84 6.04 5.24
N VAL A 112 13.80 5.23 5.31
CA VAL A 112 12.79 5.31 6.37
C VAL A 112 13.19 4.32 7.45
N LYS A 113 13.66 4.84 8.59
CA LYS A 113 14.18 4.03 9.70
C LYS A 113 13.16 3.79 10.81
N GLN A 114 12.07 4.54 10.84
CA GLN A 114 11.01 4.38 11.83
C GLN A 114 10.45 2.94 11.79
N GLU A 115 10.18 2.36 12.96
CA GLU A 115 9.69 0.98 13.08
C GLU A 115 8.26 0.90 13.59
N LYS A 116 7.81 1.88 14.39
CA LYS A 116 6.50 1.87 15.02
C LYS A 116 5.64 3.01 14.52
N SER A 117 4.35 2.74 14.39
CA SER A 117 3.34 3.74 14.05
C SER A 117 3.64 4.49 12.76
N LEU A 118 4.06 3.75 11.73
CA LEU A 118 4.20 4.31 10.39
C LEU A 118 2.83 4.48 9.76
N VAL A 119 2.70 5.54 8.94
CA VAL A 119 1.49 5.77 8.17
C VAL A 119 1.88 5.91 6.71
N GLN A 120 1.37 5.02 5.87
CA GLN A 120 1.45 5.15 4.43
C GLN A 120 0.18 5.83 3.92
N ARG A 121 0.33 6.98 3.28
CA ARG A 121 -0.75 7.77 2.73
C ARG A 121 -0.91 7.48 1.25
N PHE A 122 -2.14 7.44 0.80
CA PHE A 122 -2.47 7.08 -0.56
C PHE A 122 -3.59 7.99 -1.08
N TRP A 123 -3.32 8.69 -2.16
CA TRP A 123 -4.28 9.58 -2.82
C TRP A 123 -4.73 8.97 -4.14
N VAL A 124 -6.02 8.96 -4.36
CA VAL A 124 -6.62 8.56 -5.62
C VAL A 124 -6.87 9.83 -6.44
N ASN A 125 -6.03 10.05 -7.45
CA ASN A 125 -6.05 11.27 -8.26
C ASN A 125 -7.10 11.25 -9.36
N GLY A 126 -7.55 10.08 -9.76
CA GLY A 126 -8.59 9.93 -10.76
C GLY A 126 -9.01 8.48 -10.92
N ILE A 127 -10.29 8.29 -11.14
CA ILE A 127 -10.91 6.98 -11.43
C ILE A 127 -11.72 7.14 -12.70
N LYS A 128 -11.49 6.25 -13.66
CA LYS A 128 -12.25 6.23 -14.91
C LYS A 128 -12.67 4.81 -15.22
N GLN A 129 -13.98 4.59 -15.40
CA GLN A 129 -14.47 3.30 -15.87
C GLN A 129 -14.22 3.17 -17.38
N LEU A 130 -13.65 2.05 -17.78
CA LEU A 130 -13.38 1.73 -19.17
C LEU A 130 -14.57 1.02 -19.82
N PRO A 131 -14.65 0.97 -21.18
CA PRO A 131 -15.76 0.31 -21.85
C PRO A 131 -15.93 -1.17 -21.53
N ASP A 132 -14.85 -1.86 -21.13
CA ASP A 132 -14.88 -3.27 -20.75
C ASP A 132 -15.36 -3.53 -19.32
N GLY A 133 -15.70 -2.47 -18.56
CA GLY A 133 -16.12 -2.56 -17.17
C GLY A 133 -15.01 -2.47 -16.16
N ASN A 134 -13.77 -2.51 -16.57
CA ASN A 134 -12.61 -2.30 -15.70
C ASN A 134 -12.47 -0.82 -15.33
N TRP A 135 -11.68 -0.55 -14.31
CA TRP A 135 -11.41 0.81 -13.85
C TRP A 135 -9.94 1.15 -14.04
N PHE A 136 -9.66 2.32 -14.57
CA PHE A 136 -8.32 2.89 -14.63
C PHE A 136 -8.17 3.90 -13.52
N VAL A 137 -7.11 3.76 -12.71
CA VAL A 137 -6.91 4.58 -11.51
C VAL A 137 -5.53 5.21 -11.55
N LYS A 138 -5.48 6.50 -11.32
CA LYS A 138 -4.23 7.24 -11.10
C LYS A 138 -4.08 7.48 -9.60
N CYS A 139 -2.91 7.16 -9.07
CA CYS A 139 -2.68 7.22 -7.63
C CYS A 139 -1.28 7.73 -7.29
N GLU A 140 -1.15 8.14 -6.05
CA GLU A 140 0.07 8.64 -5.46
C GLU A 140 0.14 8.17 -4.01
N THR A 141 1.31 7.73 -3.57
CA THR A 141 1.50 7.32 -2.18
C THR A 141 2.74 7.93 -1.59
N GLN A 142 2.74 8.12 -0.29
CA GLN A 142 3.85 8.67 0.46
C GLN A 142 4.00 7.97 1.80
N ILE A 143 5.22 7.62 2.14
CA ILE A 143 5.60 7.18 3.48
C ILE A 143 6.98 7.76 3.81
N GLY A 144 7.05 8.59 4.87
CA GLY A 144 8.25 9.36 5.14
C GLY A 144 8.68 10.16 3.91
N ALA A 145 9.92 10.03 3.51
CA ALA A 145 10.46 10.68 2.32
C ALA A 145 10.23 9.88 1.02
N ILE A 146 9.73 8.66 1.11
CA ILE A 146 9.45 7.83 -0.06
C ILE A 146 8.17 8.31 -0.74
N LYS A 147 8.26 8.60 -2.03
CA LYS A 147 7.11 9.03 -2.85
C LYS A 147 7.00 8.13 -4.07
N MET A 148 5.79 7.69 -4.35
CA MET A 148 5.48 6.88 -5.52
C MET A 148 4.26 7.44 -6.22
N THR A 149 4.31 7.46 -7.54
CA THR A 149 3.15 7.72 -8.39
C THR A 149 2.96 6.54 -9.33
N GLY A 150 1.73 6.27 -9.71
CA GLY A 150 1.48 5.18 -10.62
C GLY A 150 0.04 5.11 -11.08
N ASP A 151 -0.15 4.18 -11.99
CA ASP A 151 -1.45 3.85 -12.55
C ASP A 151 -1.72 2.37 -12.34
N ALA A 152 -2.99 2.03 -12.22
CA ALA A 152 -3.41 0.64 -12.07
C ALA A 152 -4.76 0.40 -12.73
N LEU A 153 -4.99 -0.85 -13.12
CA LEU A 153 -6.31 -1.35 -13.47
C LEU A 153 -6.92 -2.04 -12.25
N VAL A 154 -8.17 -1.74 -11.99
CA VAL A 154 -9.00 -2.46 -11.04
C VAL A 154 -10.01 -3.28 -11.83
N ILE A 155 -9.93 -4.59 -11.68
CA ILE A 155 -10.71 -5.54 -12.46
C ILE A 155 -11.70 -6.23 -11.52
N PRO A 156 -13.02 -6.03 -11.69
CA PRO A 156 -14.01 -6.74 -10.90
C PRO A 156 -13.90 -8.26 -11.12
N VAL A 157 -13.99 -9.01 -10.03
CA VAL A 157 -14.05 -10.47 -10.11
C VAL A 157 -15.50 -10.87 -10.32
N GLU A 158 -15.78 -11.57 -11.42
CA GLU A 158 -17.09 -12.13 -11.69
C GLU A 158 -17.33 -13.34 -10.78
N LYS A 159 -18.49 -13.37 -10.18
CA LYS A 159 -18.95 -14.50 -9.35
C LYS A 159 -20.10 -15.23 -10.00
#